data_4f75808b0c03f70210994a3ee77ed935
#
_entry.id   4f75808b0c03f70210994a3ee77ed935
#
_cell.length_a   1.000
_cell.length_b   1.000
_cell.length_c   1.000
_cell.angle_alpha   90.00
_cell.angle_beta   90.00
_cell.angle_gamma   90.00
#
_symmetry.space_group_name_H-M   'P 1'
#
loop_
_entity.id
_entity.type
_entity.pdbx_description
1 polymer ?
#
loop_
_entity_poly.entity_id
_entity_poly.type
_entity_poly.pdbx_seq_one_letter_code
_entity_poly.pdbx_strand_id
1 'polypeptide(L)'
;YGERDMIVVTRGSKNRLRTSSKNCITRTKDDFGFPDGEGWLLLDHDTKDLPVSVKSKMADLGGIFAALTTIWPELAGADFLVRPSSSARVCIAGETPADATGFHMFVRLRSASDIPSALRALHARCWQHGLGYHLISKSGQMLDRSIIHVSVGSPERLSFTAPPILGPNVLRQAPPTVCHEGVAVDAPRQPYDLTWSRTRDIARQTAKPEADAR
;
A
#
# COMPACT_ATOMS: atom_id res chain seq x y z
N TYR A 1 1.47 25.38 -8.12
CA TYR A 1 2.10 24.73 -6.96
C TYR A 1 3.39 25.50 -6.70
N GLY A 2 3.40 26.29 -5.60
CA GLY A 2 4.60 27.03 -5.20
C GLY A 2 5.73 26.08 -4.83
N GLU A 3 6.96 26.54 -5.02
CA GLU A 3 8.16 25.87 -4.51
C GLU A 3 8.00 25.64 -3.02
N ARG A 4 7.55 24.45 -2.65
CA ARG A 4 7.61 23.98 -1.28
C ARG A 4 8.87 23.15 -1.15
N ASP A 5 9.62 23.45 -0.12
CA ASP A 5 10.87 22.80 0.25
C ASP A 5 10.82 21.31 0.03
N MET A 6 11.65 20.78 -0.88
CA MET A 6 11.79 19.37 -1.11
C MET A 6 12.37 18.74 0.15
N ILE A 7 11.63 17.82 0.76
CA ILE A 7 12.12 17.02 1.88
C ILE A 7 13.10 15.98 1.33
N VAL A 8 14.37 16.09 1.67
CA VAL A 8 15.41 15.15 1.25
C VAL A 8 15.72 14.19 2.38
N VAL A 9 15.51 12.90 2.14
CA VAL A 9 15.94 11.85 3.06
C VAL A 9 17.42 11.57 2.86
N THR A 10 18.26 11.83 3.87
CA THR A 10 19.67 11.53 3.80
C THR A 10 19.95 10.07 4.18
N ARG A 11 20.85 9.40 3.43
CA ARG A 11 21.41 8.09 3.82
C ARG A 11 22.00 8.18 5.23
N GLY A 12 21.57 7.30 6.13
CA GLY A 12 22.11 7.18 7.49
C GLY A 12 21.22 7.70 8.62
N SER A 13 20.13 8.42 8.33
CA SER A 13 19.16 8.83 9.35
C SER A 13 17.77 8.35 8.98
N LYS A 14 17.38 7.18 9.45
CA LYS A 14 16.06 6.59 9.17
C LYS A 14 14.89 7.46 9.66
N ASN A 15 15.14 8.39 10.56
CA ASN A 15 14.12 9.17 11.26
C ASN A 15 14.24 10.69 11.12
N ARG A 16 15.25 11.20 10.40
CA ARG A 16 15.44 12.66 10.25
C ARG A 16 15.30 13.06 8.78
N LEU A 17 14.50 14.07 8.54
CA LEU A 17 14.35 14.70 7.25
C LEU A 17 15.10 16.03 7.29
N ARG A 18 15.87 16.31 6.23
CA ARG A 18 16.46 17.65 6.04
C ARG A 18 15.61 18.40 5.04
N THR A 19 15.19 19.60 5.42
CA THR A 19 14.70 20.60 4.49
C THR A 19 15.89 21.29 3.83
N SER A 20 15.68 22.01 2.74
CA SER A 20 16.70 22.83 2.07
C SER A 20 17.28 23.93 2.97
N SER A 21 16.56 24.29 4.03
CA SER A 21 17.05 25.13 5.12
C SER A 21 17.76 24.26 6.17
N LYS A 22 18.66 24.83 6.96
CA LYS A 22 19.43 24.14 8.01
C LYS A 22 18.60 23.44 9.10
N ASN A 23 17.26 23.52 9.02
CA ASN A 23 16.35 22.92 9.97
C ASN A 23 16.12 21.45 9.65
N CYS A 24 16.25 20.61 10.67
CA CYS A 24 15.89 19.19 10.61
C CYS A 24 14.61 18.99 11.40
N ILE A 25 13.66 18.24 10.82
CA ILE A 25 12.47 17.77 11.54
C ILE A 25 12.59 16.26 11.77
N THR A 26 12.00 15.79 12.85
CA THR A 26 11.94 14.35 13.15
C THR A 26 10.72 13.78 12.46
N ARG A 27 10.86 12.59 11.87
CA ARG A 27 9.75 11.90 11.23
C ARG A 27 8.86 11.24 12.29
N THR A 28 8.12 12.07 12.99
CA THR A 28 7.15 11.69 14.03
C THR A 28 5.81 12.36 13.78
N LYS A 29 4.78 11.92 14.49
CA LYS A 29 3.45 12.53 14.43
C LYS A 29 3.39 13.95 15.01
N ASP A 30 4.44 14.39 15.73
CA ASP A 30 4.53 15.74 16.26
C ASP A 30 4.81 16.76 15.14
N ASP A 31 5.55 16.32 14.10
CA ASP A 31 5.96 17.17 12.98
C ASP A 31 5.09 16.93 11.72
N PHE A 32 4.29 15.87 11.69
CA PHE A 32 3.48 15.48 10.53
C PHE A 32 2.03 15.22 10.92
N GLY A 33 1.12 15.85 10.20
CA GLY A 33 -0.31 15.66 10.31
C GLY A 33 -0.96 15.56 8.94
N PHE A 34 -2.22 15.17 8.92
CA PHE A 34 -3.03 15.30 7.72
C PHE A 34 -3.56 16.72 7.61
N PRO A 35 -3.61 17.31 6.39
CA PRO A 35 -4.22 18.61 6.18
C PRO A 35 -5.73 18.56 6.41
N ASP A 36 -6.33 19.71 6.67
CA ASP A 36 -7.78 19.85 6.61
C ASP A 36 -8.26 19.72 5.16
N GLY A 37 -9.42 19.10 4.97
CA GLY A 37 -10.01 18.91 3.65
C GLY A 37 -9.49 17.68 2.90
N GLU A 38 -9.43 17.78 1.57
CA GLU A 38 -9.09 16.65 0.71
C GLU A 38 -7.65 16.18 0.89
N GLY A 39 -7.44 14.88 0.68
CA GLY A 39 -6.12 14.27 0.73
C GLY A 39 -5.99 13.01 -0.12
N TRP A 40 -4.75 12.56 -0.31
CA TRP A 40 -4.43 11.39 -1.11
C TRP A 40 -4.18 10.16 -0.22
N LEU A 41 -5.10 9.19 -0.29
CA LEU A 41 -4.95 7.88 0.33
C LEU A 41 -4.01 7.03 -0.54
N LEU A 42 -2.91 6.57 0.05
CA LEU A 42 -2.04 5.59 -0.60
C LEU A 42 -2.55 4.17 -0.35
N LEU A 43 -2.86 3.45 -1.42
CA LEU A 43 -3.02 1.99 -1.44
C LEU A 43 -1.71 1.40 -1.98
N ASP A 44 -0.93 0.81 -1.09
CA ASP A 44 0.33 0.15 -1.42
C ASP A 44 0.06 -1.35 -1.58
N HIS A 45 0.17 -1.83 -2.82
CA HIS A 45 0.03 -3.25 -3.18
C HIS A 45 1.39 -3.85 -3.50
N ASP A 46 1.77 -4.87 -2.74
CA ASP A 46 2.97 -5.66 -2.99
C ASP A 46 2.58 -7.10 -3.35
N THR A 47 3.16 -7.61 -4.43
CA THR A 47 2.93 -8.99 -4.89
C THR A 47 3.91 -9.98 -4.27
N LYS A 48 4.95 -9.50 -3.60
CA LYS A 48 5.92 -10.33 -2.89
C LYS A 48 5.24 -11.03 -1.72
N ASP A 49 5.54 -12.31 -1.58
CA ASP A 49 5.03 -13.15 -0.48
C ASP A 49 3.47 -13.27 -0.43
N LEU A 50 2.78 -12.88 -1.51
CA LEU A 50 1.33 -13.01 -1.60
C LEU A 50 0.95 -14.49 -1.80
N PRO A 51 0.11 -15.08 -0.91
CA PRO A 51 -0.28 -16.49 -1.01
C PRO A 51 -1.00 -16.82 -2.32
N VAL A 52 -0.82 -18.05 -2.81
CA VAL A 52 -1.48 -18.54 -4.04
C VAL A 52 -2.99 -18.41 -3.93
N SER A 53 -3.58 -18.72 -2.77
CA SER A 53 -5.03 -18.61 -2.54
C SER A 53 -5.53 -17.17 -2.73
N VAL A 54 -4.78 -16.16 -2.26
CA VAL A 54 -5.13 -14.76 -2.44
C VAL A 54 -4.95 -14.32 -3.89
N LYS A 55 -3.89 -14.80 -4.57
CA LYS A 55 -3.68 -14.55 -6.01
C LYS A 55 -4.82 -15.12 -6.85
N SER A 56 -5.22 -16.38 -6.59
CA SER A 56 -6.37 -16.99 -7.26
C SER A 56 -7.66 -16.20 -7.00
N LYS A 57 -7.91 -15.82 -5.75
CA LYS A 57 -9.09 -15.04 -5.40
C LYS A 57 -9.13 -13.68 -6.12
N MET A 58 -7.98 -12.99 -6.24
CA MET A 58 -7.89 -11.76 -7.04
C MET A 58 -8.18 -12.02 -8.52
N ALA A 59 -7.63 -13.11 -9.08
CA ALA A 59 -7.87 -13.48 -10.48
C ALA A 59 -9.35 -13.77 -10.75
N ASP A 60 -10.02 -14.52 -9.85
CA ASP A 60 -11.46 -14.81 -9.91
C ASP A 60 -12.32 -13.54 -9.90
N LEU A 61 -11.87 -12.50 -9.21
CA LEU A 61 -12.52 -11.19 -9.17
C LEU A 61 -12.23 -10.32 -10.40
N GLY A 62 -11.36 -10.77 -11.31
CA GLY A 62 -10.96 -10.00 -12.50
C GLY A 62 -9.70 -9.14 -12.31
N GLY A 63 -8.88 -9.46 -11.32
CA GLY A 63 -7.63 -8.78 -11.03
C GLY A 63 -7.73 -7.79 -9.88
N ILE A 64 -6.61 -7.11 -9.60
CA ILE A 64 -6.47 -6.26 -8.40
C ILE A 64 -7.44 -5.07 -8.39
N PHE A 65 -7.65 -4.39 -9.53
CA PHE A 65 -8.55 -3.25 -9.59
C PHE A 65 -10.00 -3.68 -9.34
N ALA A 66 -10.44 -4.78 -9.96
CA ALA A 66 -11.76 -5.36 -9.73
C ALA A 66 -11.94 -5.84 -8.27
N ALA A 67 -10.89 -6.42 -7.66
CA ALA A 67 -10.91 -6.76 -6.25
C ALA A 67 -11.04 -5.53 -5.35
N LEU A 68 -10.33 -4.44 -5.66
CA LEU A 68 -10.43 -3.17 -4.91
C LEU A 68 -11.80 -2.54 -5.06
N THR A 69 -12.40 -2.51 -6.27
CA THR A 69 -13.75 -1.98 -6.49
C THR A 69 -14.84 -2.88 -5.86
N THR A 70 -14.61 -4.17 -5.73
CA THR A 70 -15.51 -5.07 -4.99
C THR A 70 -15.56 -4.72 -3.51
N ILE A 71 -14.42 -4.44 -2.88
CA ILE A 71 -14.36 -4.08 -1.46
C ILE A 71 -14.65 -2.60 -1.21
N TRP A 72 -14.53 -1.75 -2.22
CA TRP A 72 -14.80 -0.31 -2.16
C TRP A 72 -15.41 0.18 -3.48
N PRO A 73 -16.73 0.04 -3.66
CA PRO A 73 -17.42 0.35 -4.93
C PRO A 73 -17.24 1.80 -5.40
N GLU A 74 -17.13 2.75 -4.47
CA GLU A 74 -16.95 4.17 -4.79
C GLU A 74 -15.62 4.44 -5.51
N LEU A 75 -14.65 3.52 -5.42
CA LEU A 75 -13.38 3.61 -6.15
C LEU A 75 -13.56 3.68 -7.67
N ALA A 76 -14.64 3.10 -8.21
CA ALA A 76 -14.89 3.12 -9.65
C ALA A 76 -15.09 4.53 -10.22
N GLY A 77 -15.61 5.47 -9.42
CA GLY A 77 -15.80 6.88 -9.81
C GLY A 77 -14.81 7.85 -9.17
N ALA A 78 -13.81 7.32 -8.46
CA ALA A 78 -12.83 8.14 -7.75
C ALA A 78 -11.79 8.75 -8.69
N ASP A 79 -11.27 9.91 -8.31
CA ASP A 79 -10.04 10.44 -8.88
C ASP A 79 -8.84 9.70 -8.27
N PHE A 80 -8.04 9.06 -9.11
CA PHE A 80 -6.88 8.32 -8.64
C PHE A 80 -5.72 8.29 -9.63
N LEU A 81 -4.53 8.03 -9.11
CA LEU A 81 -3.30 7.84 -9.85
C LEU A 81 -2.68 6.50 -9.47
N VAL A 82 -2.36 5.68 -10.47
CA VAL A 82 -1.65 4.40 -10.28
C VAL A 82 -0.26 4.50 -10.86
N ARG A 83 0.73 4.18 -10.07
CA ARG A 83 2.12 4.10 -10.52
C ARG A 83 2.76 2.78 -10.08
N PRO A 84 3.60 2.18 -10.92
CA PRO A 84 4.37 1.01 -10.52
C PRO A 84 5.32 1.36 -9.36
N SER A 85 5.52 0.43 -8.43
CA SER A 85 6.50 0.59 -7.35
C SER A 85 7.90 0.85 -7.91
N SER A 86 8.81 1.43 -7.13
CA SER A 86 10.16 1.75 -7.60
C SER A 86 10.94 0.52 -8.06
N SER A 87 10.71 -0.65 -7.46
CA SER A 87 11.31 -1.93 -7.82
C SER A 87 10.56 -2.69 -8.92
N ALA A 88 9.44 -2.18 -9.41
CA ALA A 88 8.62 -2.86 -10.40
C ALA A 88 9.40 -3.09 -11.70
N ARG A 89 9.37 -4.35 -12.19
CA ARG A 89 9.98 -4.79 -13.47
C ARG A 89 11.45 -4.39 -13.64
N VAL A 90 12.20 -4.42 -12.55
CA VAL A 90 13.66 -4.33 -12.59
C VAL A 90 14.20 -5.71 -12.95
N CYS A 91 15.06 -5.78 -13.97
CA CYS A 91 15.66 -7.02 -14.47
C CYS A 91 17.09 -6.77 -14.97
N ILE A 92 17.86 -7.83 -15.15
CA ILE A 92 19.15 -7.76 -15.85
C ILE A 92 18.89 -7.60 -17.36
N ALA A 93 19.76 -6.87 -18.05
CA ALA A 93 19.66 -6.70 -19.49
C ALA A 93 19.68 -8.07 -20.21
N GLY A 94 18.70 -8.32 -21.06
CA GLY A 94 18.49 -9.60 -21.73
C GLY A 94 17.55 -10.57 -21.01
N GLU A 95 17.15 -10.30 -19.78
CA GLU A 95 16.15 -11.08 -19.06
C GLU A 95 14.73 -10.50 -19.23
N THR A 96 13.73 -11.38 -19.15
CA THR A 96 12.33 -10.96 -19.10
C THR A 96 11.98 -10.53 -17.68
N PRO A 97 11.47 -9.29 -17.47
CA PRO A 97 11.06 -8.86 -16.16
C PRO A 97 9.88 -9.68 -15.63
N ALA A 98 9.81 -9.85 -14.31
CA ALA A 98 8.68 -10.53 -13.68
C ALA A 98 7.34 -9.84 -14.03
N ASP A 99 6.31 -10.62 -14.33
CA ASP A 99 4.99 -10.11 -14.73
C ASP A 99 4.25 -9.45 -13.57
N ALA A 100 4.33 -10.06 -12.39
CA ALA A 100 3.68 -9.53 -11.18
C ALA A 100 4.54 -8.44 -10.56
N THR A 101 3.98 -7.24 -10.50
CA THR A 101 4.67 -6.08 -9.92
C THR A 101 3.79 -5.36 -8.92
N GLY A 102 4.39 -4.89 -7.82
CA GLY A 102 3.72 -4.01 -6.89
C GLY A 102 3.44 -2.64 -7.51
N PHE A 103 2.46 -1.95 -6.96
CA PHE A 103 2.13 -0.58 -7.35
C PHE A 103 1.66 0.25 -6.15
N HIS A 104 1.74 1.55 -6.33
CA HIS A 104 1.14 2.55 -5.47
C HIS A 104 -0.07 3.16 -6.20
N MET A 105 -1.23 3.13 -5.56
CA MET A 105 -2.42 3.82 -6.02
C MET A 105 -2.75 4.93 -5.04
N PHE A 106 -2.84 6.16 -5.52
CA PHE A 106 -3.21 7.32 -4.74
C PHE A 106 -4.65 7.68 -5.09
N VAL A 107 -5.56 7.58 -4.13
CA VAL A 107 -6.98 7.88 -4.30
C VAL A 107 -7.33 9.16 -3.57
N ARG A 108 -8.03 10.09 -4.23
CA ARG A 108 -8.44 11.36 -3.62
C ARG A 108 -9.63 11.15 -2.69
N LEU A 109 -9.43 11.41 -1.40
CA LEU A 109 -10.47 11.42 -0.37
C LEU A 109 -10.95 12.84 -0.12
N ARG A 110 -12.24 12.99 0.25
CA ARG A 110 -12.83 14.26 0.69
C ARG A 110 -12.23 14.77 2.00
N SER A 111 -11.71 13.86 2.82
CA SER A 111 -11.11 14.18 4.11
C SER A 111 -9.79 13.42 4.30
N ALA A 112 -8.69 14.14 4.38
CA ALA A 112 -7.37 13.56 4.62
C ALA A 112 -7.26 12.92 6.01
N SER A 113 -7.97 13.42 7.00
CA SER A 113 -7.99 12.88 8.36
C SER A 113 -8.58 11.46 8.42
N ASP A 114 -9.35 11.06 7.40
CA ASP A 114 -9.95 9.73 7.33
C ASP A 114 -9.00 8.65 6.78
N ILE A 115 -7.80 9.01 6.28
CA ILE A 115 -6.85 8.07 5.69
C ILE A 115 -6.55 6.88 6.61
N PRO A 116 -6.25 7.04 7.92
CA PRO A 116 -5.98 5.90 8.78
C PRO A 116 -7.19 4.98 8.99
N SER A 117 -8.40 5.55 9.08
CA SER A 117 -9.64 4.79 9.24
C SER A 117 -10.03 4.07 7.95
N ALA A 118 -9.84 4.72 6.79
CA ALA A 118 -10.06 4.13 5.48
C ALA A 118 -9.22 2.86 5.27
N LEU A 119 -7.92 2.92 5.57
CA LEU A 119 -7.04 1.75 5.43
C LEU A 119 -7.44 0.60 6.37
N ARG A 120 -7.83 0.90 7.61
CA ARG A 120 -8.34 -0.14 8.53
C ARG A 120 -9.64 -0.75 8.02
N ALA A 121 -10.55 0.06 7.50
CA ALA A 121 -11.80 -0.42 6.93
C ALA A 121 -11.56 -1.29 5.69
N LEU A 122 -10.70 -0.87 4.78
CA LEU A 122 -10.32 -1.64 3.60
C LEU A 122 -9.64 -2.97 3.98
N HIS A 123 -8.77 -2.96 4.97
CA HIS A 123 -8.15 -4.19 5.48
C HIS A 123 -9.19 -5.17 6.03
N ALA A 124 -10.15 -4.70 6.82
CA ALA A 124 -11.24 -5.54 7.32
C ALA A 124 -12.08 -6.11 6.17
N ARG A 125 -12.40 -5.29 5.16
CA ARG A 125 -13.12 -5.74 3.96
C ARG A 125 -12.30 -6.74 3.15
N CYS A 126 -10.97 -6.59 3.05
CA CYS A 126 -10.11 -7.60 2.46
C CYS A 126 -10.28 -8.95 3.15
N TRP A 127 -10.26 -9.01 4.48
CA TRP A 127 -10.50 -10.23 5.23
C TRP A 127 -11.89 -10.82 4.99
N GLN A 128 -12.92 -9.98 4.93
CA GLN A 128 -14.29 -10.41 4.63
C GLN A 128 -14.41 -11.08 3.26
N HIS A 129 -13.62 -10.61 2.27
CA HIS A 129 -13.66 -11.10 0.88
C HIS A 129 -12.58 -12.15 0.56
N GLY A 130 -11.86 -12.68 1.56
CA GLY A 130 -10.80 -13.67 1.35
C GLY A 130 -9.52 -13.12 0.71
N LEU A 131 -9.29 -11.82 0.86
CA LEU A 131 -8.12 -11.09 0.36
C LEU A 131 -7.14 -10.71 1.49
N GLY A 132 -7.40 -11.20 2.71
CA GLY A 132 -6.52 -11.12 3.87
C GLY A 132 -5.76 -12.44 4.08
N TYR A 133 -4.60 -12.36 4.73
CA TYR A 133 -3.76 -13.53 5.04
C TYR A 133 -2.81 -13.24 6.20
N HIS A 134 -2.25 -14.30 6.79
CA HIS A 134 -1.13 -14.19 7.73
C HIS A 134 0.18 -14.54 7.02
N LEU A 135 1.14 -13.62 7.11
CA LEU A 135 2.52 -13.85 6.68
C LEU A 135 3.33 -14.27 7.90
N ILE A 136 3.95 -15.46 7.84
CA ILE A 136 4.80 -15.96 8.93
C ILE A 136 6.23 -15.47 8.67
N SER A 137 6.76 -14.68 9.60
CA SER A 137 8.13 -14.18 9.54
C SER A 137 9.14 -15.31 9.81
N LYS A 138 10.41 -15.06 9.54
CA LYS A 138 11.50 -16.00 9.84
C LYS A 138 11.61 -16.37 11.33
N SER A 139 11.10 -15.53 12.21
CA SER A 139 11.08 -15.75 13.67
C SER A 139 9.75 -16.31 14.18
N GLY A 140 8.88 -16.84 13.31
CA GLY A 140 7.59 -17.39 13.69
C GLY A 140 6.50 -16.36 13.97
N GLN A 141 6.77 -15.05 13.85
CA GLN A 141 5.75 -14.03 14.08
C GLN A 141 4.72 -14.03 12.96
N MET A 142 3.45 -14.16 13.32
CA MET A 142 2.32 -14.02 12.39
C MET A 142 2.00 -12.54 12.15
N LEU A 143 2.22 -12.09 10.94
CA LEU A 143 1.93 -10.73 10.49
C LEU A 143 0.58 -10.70 9.78
N ASP A 144 -0.36 -9.94 10.32
CA ASP A 144 -1.67 -9.70 9.70
C ASP A 144 -1.50 -8.85 8.44
N ARG A 145 -1.91 -9.37 7.28
CA ARG A 145 -1.71 -8.80 5.96
C ARG A 145 -2.98 -8.84 5.12
N SER A 146 -3.03 -8.03 4.10
CA SER A 146 -4.04 -8.08 3.03
C SER A 146 -3.41 -7.63 1.71
N ILE A 147 -4.20 -7.59 0.64
CA ILE A 147 -3.73 -7.10 -0.66
C ILE A 147 -3.28 -5.63 -0.67
N ILE A 148 -3.50 -4.89 0.41
CA ILE A 148 -3.00 -3.53 0.64
C ILE A 148 -2.30 -3.44 1.98
N HIS A 149 -1.32 -2.55 2.09
CA HIS A 149 -0.57 -2.32 3.31
C HIS A 149 -1.22 -1.23 4.19
N VAL A 150 -1.73 -1.61 5.37
CA VAL A 150 -2.34 -0.67 6.32
C VAL A 150 -1.32 0.31 6.91
N SER A 151 -0.05 -0.09 6.99
CA SER A 151 1.01 0.69 7.65
C SER A 151 1.35 2.00 6.92
N VAL A 152 0.87 2.21 5.69
CA VAL A 152 1.12 3.45 4.93
C VAL A 152 0.18 4.60 5.31
N GLY A 153 -0.80 4.36 6.18
CA GLY A 153 -1.79 5.35 6.61
C GLY A 153 -1.35 6.31 7.71
N SER A 154 -0.06 6.55 7.85
CA SER A 154 0.50 7.43 8.86
C SER A 154 1.20 8.61 8.16
N PRO A 155 0.95 9.86 8.59
CA PRO A 155 1.39 11.05 7.83
C PRO A 155 2.91 11.20 7.76
N GLU A 156 3.64 10.64 8.73
CA GLU A 156 5.11 10.63 8.74
C GLU A 156 5.72 9.53 7.85
N ARG A 157 4.90 8.70 7.19
CA ARG A 157 5.38 7.60 6.35
C ARG A 157 5.93 8.14 5.03
N LEU A 158 7.12 7.65 4.67
CA LEU A 158 7.72 7.98 3.38
C LEU A 158 7.13 7.12 2.26
N SER A 159 6.80 7.77 1.15
CA SER A 159 6.55 7.13 -0.13
C SER A 159 7.67 7.48 -1.10
N PHE A 160 8.40 6.48 -1.60
CA PHE A 160 9.46 6.69 -2.57
C PHE A 160 8.86 6.83 -3.97
N THR A 161 8.98 8.02 -4.54
CA THR A 161 8.39 8.36 -5.84
C THR A 161 9.42 8.44 -6.96
N ALA A 162 10.70 8.63 -6.63
CA ALA A 162 11.77 8.68 -7.62
C ALA A 162 12.01 7.29 -8.25
N PRO A 163 12.43 7.22 -9.52
CA PRO A 163 12.90 5.99 -10.12
C PRO A 163 14.14 5.47 -9.36
N PRO A 164 14.37 4.14 -9.34
CA PRO A 164 15.56 3.57 -8.72
C PRO A 164 16.83 3.99 -9.46
N ILE A 165 17.92 4.12 -8.73
CA ILE A 165 19.26 4.19 -9.33
C ILE A 165 19.66 2.78 -9.71
N LEU A 166 19.82 2.51 -11.00
CA LEU A 166 20.15 1.21 -11.55
C LEU A 166 21.67 1.05 -11.68
N GLY A 167 22.17 -0.17 -11.39
CA GLY A 167 23.55 -0.54 -11.64
C GLY A 167 23.81 -0.87 -13.12
N PRO A 168 25.07 -1.18 -13.47
CA PRO A 168 25.41 -1.65 -14.83
C PRO A 168 24.58 -2.88 -15.22
N ASN A 169 24.12 -2.93 -16.46
CA ASN A 169 23.31 -4.02 -17.02
C ASN A 169 21.98 -4.30 -16.30
N VAL A 170 21.47 -3.36 -15.50
CA VAL A 170 20.15 -3.46 -14.88
C VAL A 170 19.20 -2.48 -15.57
N LEU A 171 18.05 -2.99 -15.98
CA LEU A 171 17.01 -2.23 -16.66
C LEU A 171 15.73 -2.19 -15.83
N ARG A 172 14.92 -1.18 -16.05
CA ARG A 172 13.55 -1.10 -15.52
C ARG A 172 12.57 -0.88 -16.65
N GLN A 173 11.66 -1.84 -16.85
CA GLN A 173 10.64 -1.84 -17.89
C GLN A 173 9.23 -1.66 -17.30
N ALA A 174 9.11 -0.78 -16.29
CA ALA A 174 7.83 -0.56 -15.63
C ALA A 174 6.83 0.13 -16.57
N PRO A 175 5.53 -0.22 -16.47
CA PRO A 175 4.47 0.48 -17.19
C PRO A 175 4.41 1.96 -16.79
N PRO A 176 3.83 2.81 -17.64
CA PRO A 176 3.64 4.22 -17.30
C PRO A 176 2.71 4.40 -16.11
N THR A 177 2.76 5.56 -15.51
CA THR A 177 1.76 6.02 -14.54
C THR A 177 0.43 6.23 -15.26
N VAL A 178 -0.67 5.78 -14.66
CA VAL A 178 -2.02 5.94 -15.17
C VAL A 178 -2.79 6.86 -14.23
N CYS A 179 -3.45 7.87 -14.79
CA CYS A 179 -4.35 8.75 -14.08
C CYS A 179 -5.79 8.42 -14.49
N HIS A 180 -6.69 8.39 -13.54
CA HIS A 180 -8.12 8.27 -13.75
C HIS A 180 -8.78 9.53 -13.21
N GLU A 181 -9.41 10.29 -14.10
CA GLU A 181 -10.16 11.48 -13.74
C GLU A 181 -11.51 11.08 -13.11
N GLY A 182 -11.79 11.61 -11.96
CA GLY A 182 -12.99 11.31 -11.20
C GLY A 182 -13.25 12.36 -10.13
N VAL A 183 -13.87 11.97 -9.04
CA VAL A 183 -14.19 12.86 -7.92
C VAL A 183 -13.45 12.43 -6.64
N ALA A 184 -13.31 13.35 -5.70
CA ALA A 184 -12.92 12.98 -4.34
C ALA A 184 -14.05 12.15 -3.70
N VAL A 185 -13.70 11.00 -3.11
CA VAL A 185 -14.67 10.06 -2.54
C VAL A 185 -14.59 10.04 -1.02
N ASP A 186 -15.66 9.57 -0.39
CA ASP A 186 -15.67 9.33 1.05
C ASP A 186 -14.85 8.10 1.41
N ALA A 187 -14.26 8.12 2.60
CA ALA A 187 -13.53 6.97 3.12
C ALA A 187 -14.48 5.76 3.28
N PRO A 188 -14.03 4.54 2.94
CA PRO A 188 -14.82 3.34 3.18
C PRO A 188 -15.04 3.15 4.68
N ARG A 189 -16.24 2.72 5.03
CA ARG A 189 -16.58 2.43 6.44
C ARG A 189 -16.20 1.02 6.82
N GLN A 190 -15.86 0.84 8.10
CA GLN A 190 -15.65 -0.49 8.68
C GLN A 190 -16.89 -1.36 8.47
N PRO A 191 -16.75 -2.65 8.10
CA PRO A 191 -17.88 -3.56 8.07
C PRO A 191 -18.61 -3.63 9.41
N TYR A 192 -19.92 -3.59 9.40
CA TYR A 192 -20.74 -3.69 10.63
C TYR A 192 -20.73 -5.09 11.23
N ASP A 193 -20.66 -6.12 10.39
CA ASP A 193 -20.58 -7.50 10.84
C ASP A 193 -19.13 -7.87 11.22
N LEU A 194 -19.00 -8.88 12.07
CA LEU A 194 -17.71 -9.38 12.54
C LEU A 194 -17.21 -10.59 11.74
N THR A 195 -17.77 -10.86 10.57
CA THR A 195 -17.34 -11.99 9.73
C THR A 195 -15.88 -11.88 9.35
N TRP A 196 -15.40 -10.68 9.05
CA TRP A 196 -14.00 -10.41 8.75
C TRP A 196 -13.07 -10.81 9.92
N SER A 197 -13.46 -10.53 11.16
CA SER A 197 -12.69 -10.88 12.36
C SER A 197 -12.64 -12.40 12.55
N ARG A 198 -13.78 -13.08 12.39
CA ARG A 198 -13.86 -14.55 12.47
C ARG A 198 -13.00 -15.21 11.38
N THR A 199 -13.08 -14.74 10.14
CA THR A 199 -12.26 -15.25 9.03
C THR A 199 -10.77 -15.12 9.34
N ARG A 200 -10.36 -13.97 9.86
CA ARG A 200 -8.97 -13.70 10.28
C ARG A 200 -8.53 -14.64 11.40
N ASP A 201 -9.38 -14.83 12.41
CA ASP A 201 -9.05 -15.66 13.57
C ASP A 201 -8.95 -17.16 13.20
N ILE A 202 -9.81 -17.65 12.29
CA ILE A 202 -9.71 -19.01 11.72
C ILE A 202 -8.39 -19.15 10.94
N ALA A 203 -8.06 -18.20 10.07
CA ALA A 203 -6.80 -18.22 9.32
C ALA A 203 -5.58 -18.18 10.26
N ARG A 204 -5.66 -17.44 11.36
CA ARG A 204 -4.61 -17.39 12.38
C ARG A 204 -4.42 -18.76 13.07
N GLN A 205 -5.50 -19.41 13.44
CA GLN A 205 -5.45 -20.77 14.04
C GLN A 205 -4.85 -21.77 13.06
N THR A 206 -5.21 -21.70 11.78
CA THR A 206 -4.66 -22.56 10.73
C THR A 206 -3.16 -22.34 10.51
N ALA A 207 -2.68 -21.11 10.59
CA ALA A 207 -1.28 -20.76 10.40
C ALA A 207 -0.39 -21.01 11.64
N LYS A 208 -1.00 -21.18 12.82
CA LYS A 208 -0.29 -21.32 14.10
C LYS A 208 0.73 -22.46 14.13
N PRO A 209 0.44 -23.68 13.66
CA PRO A 209 1.41 -24.78 13.70
C PRO A 209 2.69 -24.47 12.92
N GLU A 210 2.58 -23.80 11.77
CA GLU A 210 3.76 -23.38 11.01
C GLU A 210 4.54 -22.28 11.74
N ALA A 211 3.85 -21.34 12.37
CA ALA A 211 4.49 -20.27 13.13
C ALA A 211 5.25 -20.80 14.36
N ASP A 212 4.65 -21.78 15.06
CA ASP A 212 5.25 -22.40 16.24
C ASP A 212 6.47 -23.32 15.89
N ALA A 213 6.57 -23.76 14.62
CA ALA A 213 7.67 -24.61 14.13
C ALA A 213 8.91 -23.81 13.64
N ARG A 214 8.81 -22.49 13.55
CA ARG A 214 9.91 -21.60 13.10
C ARG A 214 10.67 -21.01 14.28
#